data_be03c744df850574c176329c7541c873
#
_entry.id   be03c744df850574c176329c7541c873
#
_cell.length_a   1.000
_cell.length_b   1.000
_cell.length_c   1.000
_cell.angle_alpha   90.00
_cell.angle_beta   90.00
_cell.angle_gamma   90.00
#
_symmetry.space_group_name_H-M   'P 1'
#
loop_
_entity.id
_entity.type
_entity.pdbx_description
1 polymer ?
#
loop_
_entity_poly.entity_id
_entity_poly.type
_entity_poly.pdbx_seq_one_letter_code
_entity_poly.pdbx_strand_id
1 'polypeptide(L)'
;EIFFDDLSIPAASLIGEEGEGFSYILDGMNAERILIASECIGDARWFIEKARDYANERVVFGRPIGKNQAIQHPLADSWAHLEAADAMAWRAAALYDAGQPCGAEANAAKYLAAEACYTACERAVMTHGGMGYAKEFHVERYLRESLIHRLAPISPQLILSYLAERALGLPKSY
;
A
#
# COMPACT_ATOMS: atom_id res chain seq x y z
N GLU A 1 8.54 -15.25 -18.07
CA GLU A 1 8.01 -15.25 -19.44
C GLU A 1 7.28 -16.57 -19.69
N ILE A 2 6.15 -16.49 -20.40
CA ILE A 2 5.39 -17.66 -20.85
C ILE A 2 5.36 -17.60 -22.37
N PHE A 3 5.69 -18.69 -23.03
CA PHE A 3 5.68 -18.81 -24.48
C PHE A 3 4.56 -19.78 -24.91
N PHE A 4 3.81 -19.39 -25.94
CA PHE A 4 2.81 -20.24 -26.59
C PHE A 4 3.29 -20.48 -28.03
N ASP A 5 3.46 -21.75 -28.39
CA ASP A 5 3.89 -22.18 -29.73
C ASP A 5 2.77 -23.01 -30.34
N ASP A 6 2.16 -22.50 -31.41
CA ASP A 6 1.04 -23.10 -32.14
C ASP A 6 -0.10 -23.65 -31.27
N LEU A 7 -0.39 -22.97 -30.14
CA LEU A 7 -1.46 -23.35 -29.24
C LEU A 7 -2.82 -22.98 -29.84
N SER A 8 -3.57 -24.00 -30.24
CA SER A 8 -4.94 -23.84 -30.71
C SER A 8 -5.93 -24.00 -29.55
N ILE A 9 -6.82 -23.04 -29.39
CA ILE A 9 -7.88 -23.06 -28.36
C ILE A 9 -9.24 -22.86 -29.05
N PRO A 10 -10.34 -23.37 -28.46
CA PRO A 10 -11.68 -23.14 -29.00
C PRO A 10 -12.04 -21.67 -29.02
N ALA A 11 -12.69 -21.18 -30.07
CA ALA A 11 -13.17 -19.80 -30.16
C ALA A 11 -14.11 -19.41 -28.99
N ALA A 12 -14.86 -20.38 -28.44
CA ALA A 12 -15.71 -20.20 -27.28
C ALA A 12 -14.94 -19.89 -25.98
N SER A 13 -13.61 -20.03 -25.98
CA SER A 13 -12.76 -19.64 -24.86
C SER A 13 -12.43 -18.14 -24.82
N LEU A 14 -12.87 -17.37 -25.85
CA LEU A 14 -12.75 -15.91 -25.83
C LEU A 14 -13.58 -15.32 -24.69
N ILE A 15 -12.97 -14.47 -23.87
CA ILE A 15 -13.64 -13.74 -22.81
C ILE A 15 -13.98 -12.34 -23.31
N GLY A 16 -15.29 -12.04 -23.38
CA GLY A 16 -15.78 -10.75 -23.86
C GLY A 16 -15.66 -10.59 -25.38
N GLU A 17 -15.49 -9.36 -25.83
CA GLU A 17 -15.43 -8.98 -27.24
C GLU A 17 -13.98 -8.97 -27.74
N GLU A 18 -13.81 -9.34 -29.02
CA GLU A 18 -12.50 -9.33 -29.66
C GLU A 18 -11.94 -7.89 -29.72
N GLY A 19 -10.69 -7.73 -29.29
CA GLY A 19 -10.00 -6.43 -29.24
C GLY A 19 -10.17 -5.67 -27.93
N GLU A 20 -11.10 -6.04 -27.04
CA GLU A 20 -11.40 -5.34 -25.78
C GLU A 20 -10.70 -5.92 -24.54
N GLY A 21 -9.87 -6.93 -24.69
CA GLY A 21 -9.23 -7.64 -23.56
C GLY A 21 -8.46 -6.73 -22.60
N PHE A 22 -7.82 -5.67 -23.08
CA PHE A 22 -7.11 -4.74 -22.22
C PHE A 22 -8.05 -3.89 -21.34
N SER A 23 -9.21 -3.50 -21.86
CA SER A 23 -10.22 -2.76 -21.09
C SER A 23 -10.76 -3.62 -19.94
N TYR A 24 -11.03 -4.91 -20.18
CA TYR A 24 -11.46 -5.85 -19.15
C TYR A 24 -10.42 -6.07 -18.04
N ILE A 25 -9.12 -6.12 -18.41
CA ILE A 25 -8.04 -6.18 -17.41
C ILE A 25 -8.03 -4.91 -16.55
N LEU A 26 -8.17 -3.74 -17.15
CA LEU A 26 -8.16 -2.47 -16.42
C LEU A 26 -9.31 -2.35 -15.42
N ASP A 27 -10.48 -2.88 -15.71
CA ASP A 27 -11.63 -2.91 -14.79
C ASP A 27 -11.29 -3.69 -13.51
N GLY A 28 -10.69 -4.86 -13.64
CA GLY A 28 -10.25 -5.67 -12.50
C GLY A 28 -9.15 -5.00 -11.68
N MET A 29 -8.28 -4.21 -12.30
CA MET A 29 -7.14 -3.58 -11.63
C MET A 29 -7.53 -2.50 -10.62
N ASN A 30 -8.68 -1.87 -10.70
CA ASN A 30 -9.12 -0.92 -9.69
C ASN A 30 -9.47 -1.65 -8.38
N ALA A 31 -10.18 -2.76 -8.44
CA ALA A 31 -10.46 -3.62 -7.30
C ALA A 31 -9.15 -4.12 -6.65
N GLU A 32 -8.19 -4.58 -7.46
CA GLU A 32 -6.89 -5.04 -6.98
C GLU A 32 -6.10 -3.92 -6.26
N ARG A 33 -6.10 -2.69 -6.77
CA ARG A 33 -5.46 -1.55 -6.08
C ARG A 33 -6.10 -1.25 -4.74
N ILE A 34 -7.42 -1.33 -4.63
CA ILE A 34 -8.16 -1.14 -3.37
C ILE A 34 -7.82 -2.26 -2.39
N LEU A 35 -7.73 -3.51 -2.86
CA LEU A 35 -7.36 -4.66 -2.04
C LEU A 35 -5.94 -4.50 -1.47
N ILE A 36 -4.96 -4.17 -2.29
CA ILE A 36 -3.58 -3.94 -1.85
C ILE A 36 -3.48 -2.73 -0.91
N ALA A 37 -4.26 -1.67 -1.14
CA ALA A 37 -4.33 -0.55 -0.20
C ALA A 37 -4.82 -1.02 1.18
N SER A 38 -5.84 -1.87 1.23
CA SER A 38 -6.40 -2.41 2.48
C SER A 38 -5.41 -3.32 3.20
N GLU A 39 -4.63 -4.13 2.48
CA GLU A 39 -3.53 -4.93 3.03
C GLU A 39 -2.48 -4.03 3.68
N CYS A 40 -1.99 -3.02 2.95
CA CYS A 40 -1.03 -2.03 3.48
C CYS A 40 -1.53 -1.34 4.75
N ILE A 41 -2.82 -1.02 4.82
CA ILE A 41 -3.43 -0.39 5.98
C ILE A 41 -3.42 -1.34 7.19
N GLY A 42 -3.74 -2.60 6.99
CA GLY A 42 -3.66 -3.64 8.02
C GLY A 42 -2.25 -3.79 8.58
N ASP A 43 -1.27 -3.91 7.70
CA ASP A 43 0.14 -4.02 8.05
C ASP A 43 0.65 -2.78 8.80
N ALA A 44 0.33 -1.57 8.31
CA ALA A 44 0.74 -0.33 8.95
C ALA A 44 0.17 -0.19 10.37
N ARG A 45 -1.08 -0.60 10.60
CA ARG A 45 -1.67 -0.64 11.95
C ARG A 45 -0.88 -1.57 12.86
N TRP A 46 -0.57 -2.76 12.38
CA TRP A 46 0.23 -3.71 13.14
C TRP A 46 1.61 -3.15 13.51
N PHE A 47 2.31 -2.49 12.59
CA PHE A 47 3.61 -1.88 12.86
C PHE A 47 3.52 -0.79 13.93
N ILE A 48 2.55 0.09 13.83
CA ILE A 48 2.33 1.18 14.80
C ILE A 48 2.02 0.61 16.18
N GLU A 49 1.16 -0.41 16.26
CA GLU A 49 0.81 -1.07 17.52
C GLU A 49 2.02 -1.76 18.15
N LYS A 50 2.79 -2.52 17.40
CA LYS A 50 4.02 -3.17 17.88
C LYS A 50 5.03 -2.15 18.38
N ALA A 51 5.25 -1.07 17.66
CA ALA A 51 6.17 -0.01 18.07
C ALA A 51 5.67 0.73 19.32
N ARG A 52 4.36 1.02 19.40
CA ARG A 52 3.72 1.62 20.59
C ARG A 52 3.91 0.76 21.83
N ASP A 53 3.62 -0.53 21.72
CA ASP A 53 3.70 -1.45 22.86
C ASP A 53 5.14 -1.59 23.33
N TYR A 54 6.08 -1.80 22.42
CA TYR A 54 7.50 -1.82 22.76
C TYR A 54 7.97 -0.50 23.38
N ALA A 55 7.56 0.64 22.85
CA ALA A 55 7.94 1.95 23.37
C ALA A 55 7.42 2.21 24.80
N ASN A 56 6.27 1.63 25.16
CA ASN A 56 5.69 1.72 26.49
C ASN A 56 6.36 0.78 27.50
N GLU A 57 6.83 -0.38 27.05
CA GLU A 57 7.44 -1.39 27.91
C GLU A 57 8.95 -1.19 28.08
N ARG A 58 9.65 -0.75 27.05
CA ARG A 58 11.10 -0.62 27.06
C ARG A 58 11.54 0.55 27.93
N VAL A 59 12.20 0.25 29.04
CA VAL A 59 12.74 1.26 29.97
C VAL A 59 14.22 1.49 29.70
N VAL A 60 14.60 2.75 29.47
CA VAL A 60 15.99 3.23 29.34
C VAL A 60 16.12 4.53 30.14
N PHE A 61 17.21 4.67 30.88
CA PHE A 61 17.42 5.82 31.79
C PHE A 61 16.25 6.04 32.75
N GLY A 62 15.70 4.94 33.32
CA GLY A 62 14.67 4.97 34.35
C GLY A 62 13.26 5.34 33.89
N ARG A 63 12.99 5.40 32.57
CA ARG A 63 11.66 5.69 32.03
C ARG A 63 11.39 4.95 30.71
N PRO A 64 10.12 4.69 30.36
CA PRO A 64 9.77 4.17 29.05
C PRO A 64 10.29 5.06 27.92
N ILE A 65 10.80 4.45 26.83
CA ILE A 65 11.31 5.20 25.68
C ILE A 65 10.19 6.00 24.97
N GLY A 66 8.95 5.55 25.09
CA GLY A 66 7.75 6.25 24.58
C GLY A 66 7.50 7.64 25.18
N LYS A 67 8.22 8.02 26.25
CA LYS A 67 8.23 9.40 26.78
C LYS A 67 9.10 10.36 25.97
N ASN A 68 9.85 9.89 24.98
CA ASN A 68 10.70 10.74 24.16
C ASN A 68 9.97 11.19 22.91
N GLN A 69 10.00 12.49 22.60
CA GLN A 69 9.38 13.04 21.40
C GLN A 69 9.94 12.44 20.10
N ALA A 70 11.22 12.06 20.10
CA ALA A 70 11.86 11.37 18.97
C ALA A 70 11.24 9.98 18.67
N ILE A 71 10.49 9.40 19.60
CA ILE A 71 9.69 8.17 19.42
C ILE A 71 8.22 8.52 19.16
N GLN A 72 7.65 9.46 19.93
CA GLN A 72 6.24 9.84 19.82
C GLN A 72 5.89 10.42 18.46
N HIS A 73 6.65 11.41 17.99
CA HIS A 73 6.33 12.15 16.78
C HIS A 73 6.33 11.28 15.52
N PRO A 74 7.34 10.43 15.27
CA PRO A 74 7.30 9.51 14.12
C PRO A 74 6.11 8.55 14.14
N LEU A 75 5.74 8.02 15.31
CA LEU A 75 4.60 7.10 15.42
C LEU A 75 3.27 7.83 15.22
N ALA A 76 3.11 9.03 15.79
CA ALA A 76 1.91 9.85 15.59
C ALA A 76 1.76 10.29 14.13
N ASP A 77 2.84 10.67 13.47
CA ASP A 77 2.85 11.01 12.05
C ASP A 77 2.50 9.80 11.17
N SER A 78 3.04 8.61 11.47
CA SER A 78 2.65 7.36 10.78
C SER A 78 1.16 7.09 10.92
N TRP A 79 0.61 7.25 12.12
CA TRP A 79 -0.81 7.06 12.36
C TRP A 79 -1.66 8.04 11.54
N ALA A 80 -1.30 9.33 11.51
CA ALA A 80 -2.04 10.34 10.75
C ALA A 80 -2.05 10.05 9.24
N HIS A 81 -0.91 9.64 8.66
CA HIS A 81 -0.83 9.26 7.25
C HIS A 81 -1.60 7.99 6.95
N LEU A 82 -1.60 7.02 7.87
CA LEU A 82 -2.37 5.80 7.77
C LEU A 82 -3.88 6.08 7.72
N GLU A 83 -4.39 6.92 8.63
CA GLU A 83 -5.82 7.27 8.65
C GLU A 83 -6.24 8.02 7.38
N ALA A 84 -5.38 8.88 6.84
CA ALA A 84 -5.65 9.54 5.56
C ALA A 84 -5.69 8.54 4.39
N ALA A 85 -4.79 7.54 4.37
CA ALA A 85 -4.79 6.48 3.37
C ALA A 85 -6.03 5.58 3.49
N ASP A 86 -6.45 5.24 4.71
CA ASP A 86 -7.65 4.45 4.99
C ASP A 86 -8.92 5.17 4.48
N ALA A 87 -9.06 6.44 4.78
CA ALA A 87 -10.18 7.25 4.29
C ALA A 87 -10.23 7.28 2.75
N MET A 88 -9.09 7.35 2.07
CA MET A 88 -9.01 7.30 0.61
C MET A 88 -9.37 5.90 0.08
N ALA A 89 -8.96 4.83 0.73
CA ALA A 89 -9.30 3.46 0.36
C ALA A 89 -10.82 3.22 0.48
N TRP A 90 -11.45 3.66 1.56
CA TRP A 90 -12.91 3.60 1.72
C TRP A 90 -13.64 4.40 0.66
N ARG A 91 -13.15 5.59 0.30
CA ARG A 91 -13.73 6.39 -0.78
C ARG A 91 -13.65 5.66 -2.12
N ALA A 92 -12.50 5.06 -2.44
CA ALA A 92 -12.32 4.30 -3.67
C ALA A 92 -13.26 3.09 -3.72
N ALA A 93 -13.37 2.34 -2.61
CA ALA A 93 -14.25 1.18 -2.49
C ALA A 93 -15.73 1.58 -2.67
N ALA A 94 -16.17 2.65 -2.03
CA ALA A 94 -17.56 3.13 -2.15
C ALA A 94 -17.92 3.53 -3.60
N LEU A 95 -16.99 4.16 -4.32
CA LEU A 95 -17.20 4.49 -5.74
C LEU A 95 -17.25 3.22 -6.60
N TYR A 96 -16.38 2.27 -6.34
CA TYR A 96 -16.36 0.99 -7.05
C TYR A 96 -17.66 0.22 -6.84
N ASP A 97 -18.13 0.08 -5.61
CA ASP A 97 -19.37 -0.61 -5.27
C ASP A 97 -20.61 0.07 -5.87
N ALA A 98 -20.56 1.39 -6.05
CA ALA A 98 -21.61 2.17 -6.72
C ALA A 98 -21.53 2.12 -8.25
N GLY A 99 -20.59 1.37 -8.84
CA GLY A 99 -20.37 1.31 -10.28
C GLY A 99 -19.91 2.64 -10.90
N GLN A 100 -19.31 3.52 -10.09
CA GLN A 100 -18.82 4.81 -10.54
C GLN A 100 -17.34 4.76 -10.91
N PRO A 101 -16.85 5.65 -11.82
CA PRO A 101 -15.44 5.76 -12.11
C PRO A 101 -14.63 6.02 -10.83
N CYS A 102 -13.70 5.16 -10.51
CA CYS A 102 -12.89 5.23 -9.28
C CYS A 102 -11.37 5.15 -9.53
N GLY A 103 -10.94 5.25 -10.79
CA GLY A 103 -9.54 5.04 -11.15
C GLY A 103 -8.57 6.01 -10.44
N ALA A 104 -8.94 7.28 -10.27
CA ALA A 104 -8.10 8.25 -9.56
C ALA A 104 -7.99 7.90 -8.06
N GLU A 105 -9.13 7.62 -7.43
CA GLU A 105 -9.18 7.26 -6.01
C GLU A 105 -8.48 5.93 -5.71
N ALA A 106 -8.68 4.91 -6.55
CA ALA A 106 -8.02 3.61 -6.39
C ALA A 106 -6.48 3.72 -6.51
N ASN A 107 -6.00 4.51 -7.48
CA ASN A 107 -4.57 4.79 -7.62
C ASN A 107 -4.03 5.60 -6.43
N ALA A 108 -4.73 6.65 -6.00
CA ALA A 108 -4.34 7.47 -4.85
C ALA A 108 -4.33 6.63 -3.56
N ALA A 109 -5.35 5.81 -3.31
CA ALA A 109 -5.43 4.92 -2.16
C ALA A 109 -4.24 3.97 -2.09
N LYS A 110 -3.95 3.27 -3.20
CA LYS A 110 -2.80 2.35 -3.27
C LYS A 110 -1.48 3.05 -3.02
N TYR A 111 -1.27 4.21 -3.62
CA TYR A 111 -0.05 4.99 -3.45
C TYR A 111 0.13 5.41 -1.98
N LEU A 112 -0.87 6.07 -1.40
CA LEU A 112 -0.83 6.57 -0.03
C LEU A 112 -0.65 5.43 0.98
N ALA A 113 -1.38 4.33 0.82
CA ALA A 113 -1.32 3.19 1.73
C ALA A 113 0.05 2.49 1.67
N ALA A 114 0.62 2.29 0.48
CA ALA A 114 1.94 1.67 0.33
C ALA A 114 3.05 2.52 0.95
N GLU A 115 3.02 3.85 0.77
CA GLU A 115 3.99 4.78 1.38
C GLU A 115 3.83 4.83 2.91
N ALA A 116 2.58 4.89 3.41
CA ALA A 116 2.31 4.87 4.84
C ALA A 116 2.75 3.55 5.50
N CYS A 117 2.49 2.42 4.86
CA CYS A 117 2.89 1.10 5.34
C CYS A 117 4.42 0.98 5.45
N TYR A 118 5.15 1.30 4.39
CA TYR A 118 6.60 1.25 4.40
C TYR A 118 7.19 2.18 5.48
N THR A 119 6.69 3.41 5.58
CA THR A 119 7.15 4.37 6.59
C THR A 119 6.86 3.89 8.01
N ALA A 120 5.68 3.32 8.26
CA ALA A 120 5.33 2.75 9.57
C ALA A 120 6.24 1.57 9.93
N CYS A 121 6.54 0.71 8.96
CA CYS A 121 7.45 -0.43 9.14
C CYS A 121 8.88 0.04 9.51
N GLU A 122 9.44 0.96 8.74
CA GLU A 122 10.77 1.53 9.04
C GLU A 122 10.81 2.13 10.45
N ARG A 123 9.83 2.92 10.82
CA ARG A 123 9.72 3.54 12.15
C ARG A 123 9.55 2.51 13.26
N ALA A 124 8.83 1.42 13.00
CA ALA A 124 8.71 0.32 13.95
C ALA A 124 10.07 -0.36 14.18
N VAL A 125 10.81 -0.68 13.13
CA VAL A 125 12.17 -1.22 13.23
C VAL A 125 13.08 -0.27 14.04
N MET A 126 13.07 1.02 13.70
CA MET A 126 13.88 2.03 14.39
C MET A 126 13.48 2.21 15.87
N THR A 127 12.19 2.13 16.19
CA THR A 127 11.69 2.21 17.56
C THR A 127 12.17 1.04 18.42
N HIS A 128 12.24 -0.17 17.83
CA HIS A 128 12.77 -1.35 18.51
C HIS A 128 14.30 -1.33 18.64
N GLY A 129 15.00 -0.51 17.85
CA GLY A 129 16.46 -0.47 17.83
C GLY A 129 17.05 -1.82 17.45
N GLY A 130 18.05 -2.31 18.19
CA GLY A 130 18.65 -3.63 17.93
C GLY A 130 17.65 -4.78 17.94
N MET A 131 16.58 -4.69 18.73
CA MET A 131 15.50 -5.68 18.76
C MET A 131 14.64 -5.65 17.50
N GLY A 132 14.62 -4.54 16.76
CA GLY A 132 13.96 -4.45 15.45
C GLY A 132 14.66 -5.26 14.35
N TYR A 133 15.91 -5.67 14.59
CA TYR A 133 16.67 -6.57 13.72
C TYR A 133 16.57 -8.05 14.14
N ALA A 134 16.01 -8.32 15.32
CA ALA A 134 15.86 -9.66 15.88
C ALA A 134 14.56 -10.32 15.35
N LYS A 135 14.67 -11.58 14.95
CA LYS A 135 13.55 -12.34 14.37
C LYS A 135 12.36 -12.51 15.32
N GLU A 136 12.62 -12.53 16.62
CA GLU A 136 11.65 -12.71 17.69
C GLU A 136 10.58 -11.62 17.73
N PHE A 137 10.87 -10.41 17.25
CA PHE A 137 9.94 -9.28 17.21
C PHE A 137 9.14 -9.20 15.91
N HIS A 138 9.52 -9.96 14.89
CA HIS A 138 8.87 -10.07 13.59
C HIS A 138 8.88 -8.79 12.72
N VAL A 139 9.21 -7.61 13.24
CA VAL A 139 9.22 -6.36 12.46
C VAL A 139 10.24 -6.38 11.33
N GLU A 140 11.37 -7.09 11.49
CA GLU A 140 12.42 -7.17 10.47
C GLU A 140 11.98 -7.87 9.19
N ARG A 141 11.17 -8.94 9.29
CA ARG A 141 10.73 -9.71 8.11
C ARG A 141 9.77 -8.90 7.26
N TYR A 142 8.91 -8.13 7.88
CA TYR A 142 7.93 -7.27 7.20
C TYR A 142 8.56 -6.07 6.49
N LEU A 143 9.79 -5.65 6.87
CA LEU A 143 10.49 -4.59 6.15
C LEU A 143 10.72 -4.95 4.68
N ARG A 144 11.09 -6.20 4.39
CA ARG A 144 11.22 -6.69 3.02
C ARG A 144 9.86 -6.86 2.35
N GLU A 145 8.87 -7.37 3.07
CA GLU A 145 7.51 -7.61 2.57
C GLU A 145 6.81 -6.29 2.23
N SER A 146 6.93 -5.25 3.07
CA SER A 146 6.34 -3.93 2.81
C SER A 146 6.88 -3.25 1.55
N LEU A 147 8.05 -3.64 1.05
CA LEU A 147 8.57 -3.14 -0.23
C LEU A 147 7.76 -3.62 -1.43
N ILE A 148 7.15 -4.81 -1.38
CA ILE A 148 6.38 -5.34 -2.51
C ILE A 148 5.18 -4.44 -2.83
N HIS A 149 4.56 -3.85 -1.81
CA HIS A 149 3.43 -2.95 -1.98
C HIS A 149 3.79 -1.67 -2.73
N ARG A 150 5.05 -1.25 -2.70
CA ARG A 150 5.55 -0.12 -3.50
C ARG A 150 5.86 -0.51 -4.95
N LEU A 151 6.01 -1.79 -5.24
CA LEU A 151 6.36 -2.30 -6.56
C LEU A 151 5.15 -2.82 -7.32
N ALA A 152 4.26 -3.54 -6.66
CA ALA A 152 3.12 -4.24 -7.25
C ALA A 152 1.77 -3.67 -6.74
N PRO A 153 0.68 -3.84 -7.50
CA PRO A 153 0.61 -4.30 -8.90
C PRO A 153 1.07 -3.24 -9.89
N ILE A 154 1.31 -2.01 -9.44
CA ILE A 154 1.75 -0.88 -10.26
C ILE A 154 2.72 0.01 -9.48
N SER A 155 3.76 0.51 -10.14
CA SER A 155 4.76 1.36 -9.51
C SER A 155 4.24 2.76 -9.15
N PRO A 156 4.81 3.41 -8.11
CA PRO A 156 4.44 4.77 -7.73
C PRO A 156 4.56 5.76 -8.90
N GLN A 157 5.55 5.58 -9.76
CA GLN A 157 5.80 6.46 -10.91
C GLN A 157 4.64 6.42 -11.91
N LEU A 158 4.14 5.21 -12.23
CA LEU A 158 2.99 5.06 -13.11
C LEU A 158 1.70 5.59 -12.48
N ILE A 159 1.52 5.39 -11.17
CA ILE A 159 0.39 5.97 -10.44
C ILE A 159 0.42 7.50 -10.51
N LEU A 160 1.55 8.11 -10.21
CA LEU A 160 1.68 9.56 -10.22
C LEU A 160 1.49 10.15 -11.63
N SER A 161 2.00 9.48 -12.67
CA SER A 161 1.73 9.86 -14.06
C SER A 161 0.25 9.78 -14.40
N TYR A 162 -0.43 8.72 -13.97
CA TYR A 162 -1.87 8.57 -14.16
C TYR A 162 -2.65 9.70 -13.45
N LEU A 163 -2.32 10.00 -12.19
CA LEU A 163 -2.98 11.06 -11.44
C LEU A 163 -2.72 12.45 -12.04
N ALA A 164 -1.48 12.69 -12.51
CA ALA A 164 -1.14 13.94 -13.19
C ALA A 164 -2.01 14.14 -14.46
N GLU A 165 -2.15 13.10 -15.27
CA GLU A 165 -2.96 13.16 -16.50
C GLU A 165 -4.46 13.21 -16.19
N ARG A 166 -4.96 12.29 -15.36
CA ARG A 166 -6.40 12.04 -15.24
C ARG A 166 -7.09 12.88 -14.16
N ALA A 167 -6.38 13.20 -13.06
CA ALA A 167 -6.94 14.01 -11.99
C ALA A 167 -6.59 15.49 -12.12
N LEU A 168 -5.39 15.83 -12.59
CA LEU A 168 -4.94 17.22 -12.71
C LEU A 168 -5.06 17.78 -14.14
N GLY A 169 -5.32 16.95 -15.15
CA GLY A 169 -5.43 17.38 -16.54
C GLY A 169 -4.12 17.81 -17.17
N LEU A 170 -2.97 17.33 -16.65
CA LEU A 170 -1.66 17.62 -17.21
C LEU A 170 -1.42 16.82 -18.50
N PRO A 171 -0.56 17.31 -19.41
CA PRO A 171 -0.20 16.57 -20.62
C PRO A 171 0.44 15.22 -20.28
N LYS A 172 0.17 14.22 -21.10
CA LYS A 172 0.78 12.91 -20.98
C LYS A 172 2.31 13.01 -21.10
N SER A 173 3.04 12.37 -20.19
CA SER A 173 4.51 12.49 -20.10
C SER A 173 5.28 11.50 -20.98
N TYR A 174 4.61 10.53 -21.61
CA TYR A 174 5.22 9.47 -22.46
C TYR A 174 4.28 9.05 -23.60
#